data_9b85a259d7f6d71e35b2a04c49457a67
#
_entry.id   9b85a259d7f6d71e35b2a04c49457a67
#
_cell.length_a   1.000
_cell.length_b   1.000
_cell.length_c   1.000
_cell.angle_alpha   90.00
_cell.angle_beta   90.00
_cell.angle_gamma   90.00
#
_symmetry.space_group_name_H-M   'P 1'
#
loop_
_entity.id
_entity.type
_entity.pdbx_description
1 polymer ?
#
loop_
_entity_poly.entity_id
_entity_poly.type
_entity_poly.pdbx_seq_one_letter_code
_entity_poly.pdbx_strand_id
1 'polypeptide(L)'
;VCGICGELRFDGTQPEQAAIDRMLKVLVPRGPDSGDSFLEGPLALGHRRLAIIDLSARANQPLLDTETGNRLVFNGTIYNYRELRADLSKRGHSFVSDGDSEVILKSYAEWGEQCVEHFHGMFAFAIWDVKRRQLFMARDRLGIKPFYYSRQRGRVRFASNPQALLAGGGVDTSLDPVALHHQLTLHAVVPAPRTVLSGVRKLEPGTTLTIQADGKTQHRRYWNLNAQRPAQGMSEEEWVEAIHVALRTAVDRRRLAADVPVGVLLSGGLDSSLLVALLCEAGQQDLKTFSIGFEDQPEEKGSEFEFSDQVVERYGTDHYKFLIPNDQVLSRLPEAVDHMAEPMVGQDAVAFYLLSERVSQEVKVVQSGQGADEVFGGYFWYPRMAAEHGEYLERFRKHYFDRPHDELLAALEPAWHGLDYTGGLIGERLHREGADT
;
A
#
# COMPACT_ATOMS: atom_id res chain seq x y z
N VAL A 1 -4.21 -9.99 0.68
CA VAL A 1 -3.38 -9.16 -0.21
C VAL A 1 -2.35 -10.07 -0.86
N CYS A 2 -2.31 -10.13 -2.20
CA CYS A 2 -1.37 -11.00 -2.91
C CYS A 2 0.10 -10.67 -2.61
N GLY A 3 0.98 -11.63 -2.88
CA GLY A 3 2.43 -11.47 -2.86
C GLY A 3 3.01 -11.64 -4.26
N ILE A 4 3.82 -10.68 -4.71
CA ILE A 4 4.54 -10.76 -5.98
C ILE A 4 6.04 -10.76 -5.75
N CYS A 5 6.78 -11.45 -6.59
CA CYS A 5 8.23 -11.39 -6.65
C CYS A 5 8.74 -11.70 -8.05
N GLY A 6 10.01 -11.39 -8.33
CA GLY A 6 10.67 -11.75 -9.57
C GLY A 6 12.12 -11.35 -9.62
N GLU A 7 12.81 -11.86 -10.63
CA GLU A 7 14.21 -11.55 -10.96
C GLU A 7 14.37 -11.40 -12.48
N LEU A 8 15.07 -10.35 -12.91
CA LEU A 8 15.55 -10.20 -14.27
C LEU A 8 17.08 -10.12 -14.25
N ARG A 9 17.76 -10.99 -15.00
CA ARG A 9 19.22 -11.05 -15.16
C ARG A 9 19.65 -10.37 -16.45
N PHE A 10 20.66 -9.50 -16.35
CA PHE A 10 21.14 -8.71 -17.49
C PHE A 10 22.23 -9.42 -18.30
N ASP A 11 22.77 -10.51 -17.76
CA ASP A 11 23.74 -11.40 -18.43
C ASP A 11 23.10 -12.47 -19.31
N GLY A 12 21.76 -12.50 -19.37
CA GLY A 12 20.98 -13.46 -20.15
C GLY A 12 20.88 -14.85 -19.52
N THR A 13 21.53 -15.09 -18.37
CA THR A 13 21.43 -16.39 -17.67
C THR A 13 20.09 -16.53 -16.96
N GLN A 14 19.65 -17.76 -16.74
CA GLN A 14 18.39 -18.02 -16.04
C GLN A 14 18.54 -17.77 -14.53
N PRO A 15 17.55 -17.15 -13.89
CA PRO A 15 17.46 -17.07 -12.42
C PRO A 15 17.41 -18.45 -11.76
N GLU A 16 17.85 -18.53 -10.52
CA GLU A 16 17.80 -19.76 -9.74
C GLU A 16 16.37 -20.01 -9.22
N GLN A 17 15.75 -21.13 -9.59
CA GLN A 17 14.43 -21.54 -9.09
C GLN A 17 14.40 -21.52 -7.55
N ALA A 18 15.42 -22.06 -6.88
CA ALA A 18 15.49 -22.10 -5.43
C ALA A 18 15.45 -20.72 -4.76
N ALA A 19 15.94 -19.66 -5.42
CA ALA A 19 15.84 -18.30 -4.88
C ALA A 19 14.39 -17.80 -4.96
N ILE A 20 13.69 -18.06 -6.06
CA ILE A 20 12.27 -17.71 -6.21
C ILE A 20 11.41 -18.49 -5.23
N ASP A 21 11.68 -19.77 -5.02
CA ASP A 21 10.94 -20.62 -4.07
C ASP A 21 11.06 -20.09 -2.64
N ARG A 22 12.27 -19.66 -2.22
CA ARG A 22 12.47 -19.01 -0.91
C ARG A 22 11.67 -17.70 -0.79
N MET A 23 11.66 -16.87 -1.84
CA MET A 23 10.88 -15.64 -1.87
C MET A 23 9.38 -15.94 -1.76
N LEU A 24 8.88 -16.89 -2.51
CA LEU A 24 7.46 -17.31 -2.49
C LEU A 24 7.05 -17.88 -1.14
N LYS A 25 7.94 -18.61 -0.46
CA LYS A 25 7.69 -19.13 0.89
C LYS A 25 7.43 -18.02 1.91
N VAL A 26 8.22 -16.95 1.85
CA VAL A 26 8.01 -15.76 2.71
C VAL A 26 6.68 -15.05 2.40
N LEU A 27 6.23 -15.11 1.15
CA LEU A 27 5.00 -14.43 0.72
C LEU A 27 3.71 -15.25 0.97
N VAL A 28 3.80 -16.48 1.51
CA VAL A 28 2.62 -17.34 1.78
C VAL A 28 1.55 -16.63 2.63
N PRO A 29 1.88 -15.93 3.73
CA PRO A 29 0.86 -15.26 4.55
C PRO A 29 0.10 -14.17 3.79
N ARG A 30 0.68 -13.58 2.74
CA ARG A 30 0.01 -12.59 1.90
C ARG A 30 -0.99 -13.20 0.93
N GLY A 31 -0.72 -14.41 0.43
CA GLY A 31 -1.55 -15.08 -0.56
C GLY A 31 -1.61 -16.58 -0.29
N PRO A 32 -2.46 -17.01 0.66
CA PRO A 32 -2.52 -18.41 1.09
C PRO A 32 -3.28 -19.32 0.12
N ASP A 33 -4.14 -18.78 -0.77
CA ASP A 33 -5.07 -19.56 -1.57
C ASP A 33 -4.38 -20.36 -2.69
N SER A 34 -3.38 -19.77 -3.34
CA SER A 34 -2.56 -20.45 -4.36
C SER A 34 -1.23 -19.76 -4.59
N GLY A 35 -0.32 -20.42 -5.30
CA GLY A 35 0.96 -19.82 -5.69
C GLY A 35 1.59 -20.56 -6.84
N ASP A 36 2.28 -19.81 -7.70
CA ASP A 36 2.97 -20.35 -8.86
C ASP A 36 4.18 -19.48 -9.23
N SER A 37 5.06 -20.02 -10.06
CA SER A 37 6.21 -19.33 -10.61
C SER A 37 6.39 -19.65 -12.10
N PHE A 38 7.04 -18.73 -12.79
CA PHE A 38 7.42 -18.87 -14.18
C PHE A 38 8.89 -18.48 -14.35
N LEU A 39 9.65 -19.33 -15.05
CA LEU A 39 11.04 -19.08 -15.39
C LEU A 39 11.25 -19.34 -16.88
N GLU A 40 11.78 -18.33 -17.57
CA GLU A 40 12.18 -18.46 -18.98
C GLU A 40 13.30 -17.47 -19.31
N GLY A 41 14.38 -17.98 -19.90
CA GLY A 41 15.54 -17.15 -20.21
C GLY A 41 16.03 -16.36 -18.99
N PRO A 42 16.22 -15.04 -19.09
CA PRO A 42 16.75 -14.23 -18.00
C PRO A 42 15.71 -13.84 -16.94
N LEU A 43 14.45 -14.24 -17.08
CA LEU A 43 13.33 -13.82 -16.25
C LEU A 43 12.84 -14.93 -15.33
N ALA A 44 12.51 -14.54 -14.10
CA ALA A 44 11.65 -15.30 -13.21
C ALA A 44 10.56 -14.40 -12.63
N LEU A 45 9.34 -14.90 -12.54
CA LEU A 45 8.20 -14.27 -11.89
C LEU A 45 7.59 -15.25 -10.90
N GLY A 46 7.14 -14.75 -9.75
CA GLY A 46 6.47 -15.54 -8.73
C GLY A 46 5.27 -14.81 -8.14
N HIS A 47 4.23 -15.55 -7.81
CA HIS A 47 2.99 -15.02 -7.28
C HIS A 47 2.42 -15.90 -6.17
N ARG A 48 1.90 -15.25 -5.12
CA ARG A 48 1.06 -15.86 -4.09
C ARG A 48 -0.29 -15.15 -4.09
N ARG A 49 -1.38 -15.90 -4.23
CA ARG A 49 -2.73 -15.37 -4.45
C ARG A 49 -3.56 -15.36 -3.19
N LEU A 50 -4.21 -14.22 -2.95
CA LEU A 50 -5.44 -14.11 -2.16
C LEU A 50 -6.58 -13.84 -3.16
N ALA A 51 -7.44 -14.81 -3.37
CA ALA A 51 -8.52 -14.74 -4.35
C ALA A 51 -9.66 -13.86 -3.84
N ILE A 52 -9.84 -12.68 -4.46
CA ILE A 52 -10.84 -11.67 -4.13
C ILE A 52 -11.72 -11.37 -5.35
N ILE A 53 -11.12 -11.26 -6.53
CA ILE A 53 -11.79 -11.03 -7.82
C ILE A 53 -11.51 -12.23 -8.72
N ASP A 54 -12.52 -12.70 -9.43
CA ASP A 54 -12.51 -13.94 -10.23
C ASP A 54 -11.91 -15.12 -9.45
N LEU A 55 -12.71 -15.81 -8.66
CA LEU A 55 -12.24 -16.90 -7.80
C LEU A 55 -11.76 -18.14 -8.54
N SER A 56 -11.88 -18.16 -9.87
CA SER A 56 -11.45 -19.28 -10.71
C SER A 56 -9.93 -19.35 -10.90
N ALA A 57 -9.44 -20.52 -11.32
CA ALA A 57 -8.02 -20.72 -11.66
C ALA A 57 -7.56 -19.91 -12.90
N ARG A 58 -8.50 -19.38 -13.71
CA ARG A 58 -8.18 -18.56 -14.90
C ARG A 58 -7.50 -17.24 -14.54
N ALA A 59 -7.73 -16.74 -13.32
CA ALA A 59 -7.08 -15.54 -12.80
C ALA A 59 -5.80 -15.85 -11.99
N ASN A 60 -5.28 -17.09 -12.02
CA ASN A 60 -4.00 -17.40 -11.38
C ASN A 60 -2.84 -16.73 -12.11
N GLN A 61 -1.79 -16.43 -11.35
CA GLN A 61 -0.62 -15.70 -11.82
C GLN A 61 0.65 -16.49 -11.48
N PRO A 62 1.72 -16.30 -12.27
CA PRO A 62 1.95 -15.33 -13.35
C PRO A 62 1.02 -15.53 -14.55
N LEU A 63 0.21 -14.49 -14.85
CA LEU A 63 -0.82 -14.56 -15.89
C LEU A 63 -0.21 -14.34 -17.28
N LEU A 64 -0.53 -15.22 -18.22
CA LEU A 64 -0.10 -15.13 -19.62
C LEU A 64 -1.19 -14.48 -20.48
N ASP A 65 -0.85 -13.45 -21.21
CA ASP A 65 -1.63 -13.02 -22.37
C ASP A 65 -1.20 -13.83 -23.62
N THR A 66 -2.05 -14.71 -24.06
CA THR A 66 -1.75 -15.61 -25.20
C THR A 66 -1.65 -14.90 -26.55
N GLU A 67 -2.18 -13.68 -26.67
CA GLU A 67 -2.12 -12.90 -27.92
C GLU A 67 -0.77 -12.18 -28.05
N THR A 68 -0.24 -11.63 -26.95
CA THR A 68 1.02 -10.87 -26.95
C THR A 68 2.23 -11.67 -26.47
N GLY A 69 2.01 -12.74 -25.72
CA GLY A 69 3.03 -13.48 -24.98
C GLY A 69 3.47 -12.81 -23.67
N ASN A 70 2.92 -11.65 -23.33
CA ASN A 70 3.27 -10.91 -22.13
C ASN A 70 2.82 -11.64 -20.86
N ARG A 71 3.58 -11.47 -19.77
CA ARG A 71 3.27 -12.07 -18.47
C ARG A 71 3.19 -11.03 -17.37
N LEU A 72 2.23 -11.22 -16.47
CA LEU A 72 1.92 -10.31 -15.36
C LEU A 72 2.02 -11.02 -14.02
N VAL A 73 2.60 -10.33 -13.03
CA VAL A 73 2.35 -10.56 -11.61
C VAL A 73 1.82 -9.26 -10.99
N PHE A 74 0.74 -9.38 -10.22
CA PHE A 74 -0.03 -8.26 -9.73
C PHE A 74 -0.50 -8.46 -8.29
N ASN A 75 -0.34 -7.43 -7.48
CA ASN A 75 -0.88 -7.32 -6.14
C ASN A 75 -1.71 -6.05 -6.04
N GLY A 76 -3.02 -6.18 -5.97
CA GLY A 76 -3.89 -5.01 -5.90
C GLY A 76 -5.34 -5.28 -6.26
N THR A 77 -6.02 -4.19 -6.62
CA THR A 77 -7.37 -4.15 -7.17
C THR A 77 -7.50 -2.95 -8.09
N ILE A 78 -7.93 -3.17 -9.32
CA ILE A 78 -8.30 -2.11 -10.25
C ILE A 78 -9.82 -1.90 -10.14
N TYR A 79 -10.25 -0.89 -9.40
CA TYR A 79 -11.67 -0.69 -9.09
C TYR A 79 -12.56 -0.46 -10.31
N ASN A 80 -12.03 0.16 -11.35
CA ASN A 80 -12.75 0.42 -12.62
C ASN A 80 -12.47 -0.66 -13.68
N TYR A 81 -12.12 -1.89 -13.28
CA TYR A 81 -11.77 -2.94 -14.24
C TYR A 81 -12.93 -3.33 -15.18
N ARG A 82 -14.16 -3.25 -14.70
CA ARG A 82 -15.35 -3.60 -15.50
C ARG A 82 -15.59 -2.61 -16.62
N GLU A 83 -15.43 -1.31 -16.36
CA GLU A 83 -15.52 -0.24 -17.34
C GLU A 83 -14.40 -0.34 -18.37
N LEU A 84 -13.16 -0.55 -17.91
CA LEU A 84 -12.01 -0.74 -18.78
C LEU A 84 -12.17 -1.99 -19.66
N ARG A 85 -12.66 -3.09 -19.10
CA ARG A 85 -12.96 -4.31 -19.85
C ARG A 85 -13.96 -4.07 -20.96
N ALA A 86 -15.04 -3.33 -20.68
CA ALA A 86 -16.05 -2.98 -21.67
C ALA A 86 -15.49 -2.09 -22.79
N ASP A 87 -14.61 -1.12 -22.47
CA ASP A 87 -13.94 -0.28 -23.47
C ASP A 87 -12.95 -1.10 -24.32
N LEU A 88 -12.11 -1.89 -23.70
CA LEU A 88 -11.14 -2.77 -24.38
C LEU A 88 -11.84 -3.79 -25.28
N SER A 89 -12.98 -4.34 -24.88
CA SER A 89 -13.78 -5.25 -25.71
C SER A 89 -14.31 -4.56 -26.98
N LYS A 90 -14.74 -3.28 -26.87
CA LYS A 90 -15.14 -2.49 -28.05
C LYS A 90 -13.96 -2.20 -28.99
N ARG A 91 -12.73 -2.19 -28.48
CA ARG A 91 -11.50 -2.04 -29.26
C ARG A 91 -11.00 -3.34 -29.86
N GLY A 92 -11.69 -4.47 -29.61
CA GLY A 92 -11.40 -5.76 -30.21
C GLY A 92 -10.60 -6.74 -29.33
N HIS A 93 -10.32 -6.37 -28.06
CA HIS A 93 -9.66 -7.29 -27.13
C HIS A 93 -10.63 -8.37 -26.63
N SER A 94 -10.17 -9.61 -26.57
CA SER A 94 -10.88 -10.74 -25.97
C SER A 94 -10.32 -11.09 -24.60
N PHE A 95 -11.20 -11.62 -23.74
CA PHE A 95 -10.88 -11.97 -22.35
C PHE A 95 -11.23 -13.42 -22.06
N VAL A 96 -10.37 -14.08 -21.26
CA VAL A 96 -10.53 -15.48 -20.83
C VAL A 96 -10.98 -15.56 -19.38
N SER A 97 -10.54 -14.62 -18.54
CA SER A 97 -10.89 -14.52 -17.12
C SER A 97 -11.88 -13.37 -16.90
N ASP A 98 -12.49 -13.32 -15.71
CA ASP A 98 -13.35 -12.21 -15.29
C ASP A 98 -12.62 -11.24 -14.35
N GLY A 99 -11.31 -11.45 -14.16
CA GLY A 99 -10.47 -10.71 -13.21
C GLY A 99 -9.95 -9.38 -13.76
N ASP A 100 -9.52 -8.53 -12.84
CA ASP A 100 -8.86 -7.25 -13.11
C ASP A 100 -7.40 -7.41 -13.59
N SER A 101 -6.75 -8.54 -13.27
CA SER A 101 -5.39 -8.84 -13.73
C SER A 101 -5.29 -8.95 -15.24
N GLU A 102 -6.26 -9.58 -15.92
CA GLU A 102 -6.26 -9.64 -17.38
C GLU A 102 -6.54 -8.27 -18.00
N VAL A 103 -7.35 -7.44 -17.35
CA VAL A 103 -7.59 -6.06 -17.77
C VAL A 103 -6.28 -5.25 -17.77
N ILE A 104 -5.37 -5.46 -16.80
CA ILE A 104 -4.04 -4.83 -16.81
C ILE A 104 -3.25 -5.23 -18.05
N LEU A 105 -3.21 -6.54 -18.41
CA LEU A 105 -2.48 -7.03 -19.58
C LEU A 105 -3.05 -6.47 -20.89
N LYS A 106 -4.36 -6.47 -21.04
CA LYS A 106 -5.02 -5.93 -22.24
C LYS A 106 -4.89 -4.41 -22.33
N SER A 107 -4.92 -3.69 -21.19
CA SER A 107 -4.61 -2.26 -21.12
C SER A 107 -3.18 -1.95 -21.55
N TYR A 108 -2.21 -2.78 -21.12
CA TYR A 108 -0.83 -2.64 -21.56
C TYR A 108 -0.65 -2.95 -23.06
N ALA A 109 -1.36 -3.92 -23.60
CA ALA A 109 -1.36 -4.21 -25.02
C ALA A 109 -1.89 -3.05 -25.86
N GLU A 110 -2.95 -2.36 -25.39
CA GLU A 110 -3.59 -1.21 -26.06
C GLU A 110 -2.79 0.08 -25.92
N TRP A 111 -2.42 0.45 -24.68
CA TRP A 111 -1.85 1.77 -24.36
C TRP A 111 -0.36 1.74 -23.96
N GLY A 112 0.27 0.57 -23.93
CA GLY A 112 1.65 0.42 -23.49
C GLY A 112 1.83 0.90 -22.05
N GLU A 113 2.93 1.59 -21.77
CA GLU A 113 3.27 2.10 -20.43
C GLU A 113 2.30 3.19 -19.92
N GLN A 114 1.46 3.75 -20.79
CA GLN A 114 0.44 4.74 -20.40
C GLN A 114 -0.81 4.07 -19.79
N CYS A 115 -0.92 2.74 -19.81
CA CYS A 115 -2.04 2.01 -19.22
C CYS A 115 -2.35 2.41 -17.77
N VAL A 116 -1.32 2.75 -16.99
CA VAL A 116 -1.45 3.17 -15.58
C VAL A 116 -2.28 4.45 -15.38
N GLU A 117 -2.39 5.29 -16.40
CA GLU A 117 -3.15 6.54 -16.35
C GLU A 117 -4.67 6.28 -16.34
N HIS A 118 -5.08 5.15 -16.91
CA HIS A 118 -6.48 4.71 -16.97
C HIS A 118 -6.96 3.99 -15.71
N PHE A 119 -6.04 3.57 -14.83
CA PHE A 119 -6.39 2.77 -13.66
C PHE A 119 -6.87 3.62 -12.48
N HIS A 120 -8.03 3.28 -11.95
CA HIS A 120 -8.47 3.71 -10.64
C HIS A 120 -8.35 2.52 -9.69
N GLY A 121 -7.39 2.55 -8.78
CA GLY A 121 -7.15 1.39 -7.93
C GLY A 121 -5.95 1.54 -7.02
N MET A 122 -5.70 0.48 -6.28
CA MET A 122 -4.51 0.28 -5.47
C MET A 122 -3.75 -0.90 -6.07
N PHE A 123 -2.51 -0.69 -6.51
CA PHE A 123 -1.79 -1.70 -7.27
C PHE A 123 -0.28 -1.61 -7.18
N ALA A 124 0.34 -2.76 -7.26
CA ALA A 124 1.74 -2.96 -7.57
C ALA A 124 1.84 -4.15 -8.53
N PHE A 125 2.44 -3.97 -9.69
CA PHE A 125 2.56 -5.04 -10.67
C PHE A 125 3.87 -4.98 -11.45
N ALA A 126 4.21 -6.12 -12.07
CA ALA A 126 5.28 -6.23 -13.03
C ALA A 126 4.79 -7.00 -14.26
N ILE A 127 5.06 -6.45 -15.45
CA ILE A 127 4.78 -7.06 -16.75
C ILE A 127 6.10 -7.33 -17.45
N TRP A 128 6.30 -8.57 -17.89
CA TRP A 128 7.33 -8.90 -18.87
C TRP A 128 6.79 -8.72 -20.29
N ASP A 129 7.31 -7.72 -20.98
CA ASP A 129 7.03 -7.51 -22.40
C ASP A 129 8.04 -8.33 -23.23
N VAL A 130 7.56 -9.44 -23.78
CA VAL A 130 8.39 -10.39 -24.55
C VAL A 130 8.94 -9.73 -25.80
N LYS A 131 8.11 -8.93 -26.50
CA LYS A 131 8.49 -8.30 -27.78
C LYS A 131 9.56 -7.22 -27.58
N ARG A 132 9.41 -6.37 -26.56
CA ARG A 132 10.38 -5.31 -26.22
C ARG A 132 11.53 -5.81 -25.36
N ARG A 133 11.43 -7.03 -24.81
CA ARG A 133 12.38 -7.63 -23.87
C ARG A 133 12.65 -6.70 -22.68
N GLN A 134 11.58 -6.24 -22.04
CA GLN A 134 11.64 -5.33 -20.91
C GLN A 134 10.69 -5.74 -19.78
N LEU A 135 11.10 -5.44 -18.56
CA LEU A 135 10.28 -5.57 -17.36
C LEU A 135 9.69 -4.20 -17.03
N PHE A 136 8.39 -4.06 -17.20
CA PHE A 136 7.62 -2.86 -16.84
C PHE A 136 6.99 -3.06 -15.48
N MET A 137 7.32 -2.18 -14.55
CA MET A 137 6.85 -2.21 -13.16
C MET A 137 6.11 -0.91 -12.83
N ALA A 138 5.02 -1.01 -12.06
CA ALA A 138 4.22 0.15 -11.69
C ALA A 138 3.72 0.04 -10.27
N ARG A 139 3.58 1.20 -9.62
CA ARG A 139 2.97 1.35 -8.29
C ARG A 139 1.89 2.42 -8.32
N ASP A 140 0.79 2.19 -7.60
CA ASP A 140 -0.37 3.08 -7.57
C ASP A 140 -0.04 4.50 -7.10
N ARG A 141 -0.99 5.41 -7.32
CA ARG A 141 -0.84 6.86 -7.11
C ARG A 141 -0.37 7.24 -5.72
N LEU A 142 -0.92 6.61 -4.68
CA LEU A 142 -0.60 6.89 -3.28
C LEU A 142 0.40 5.87 -2.67
N GLY A 143 0.83 4.84 -3.46
CA GLY A 143 1.72 3.79 -2.99
C GLY A 143 1.09 2.86 -1.96
N ILE A 144 -0.24 2.65 -2.03
CA ILE A 144 -0.99 1.79 -1.11
C ILE A 144 -0.46 0.35 -1.17
N LYS A 145 -0.18 -0.16 -2.38
CA LYS A 145 0.43 -1.48 -2.50
C LYS A 145 1.95 -1.37 -2.46
N PRO A 146 2.60 -2.20 -1.62
CA PRO A 146 4.05 -2.17 -1.50
C PRO A 146 4.73 -2.75 -2.75
N PHE A 147 5.83 -2.11 -3.15
CA PHE A 147 6.72 -2.60 -4.18
C PHE A 147 8.17 -2.29 -3.82
N TYR A 148 8.94 -3.32 -3.48
CA TYR A 148 10.36 -3.22 -3.14
C TYR A 148 11.21 -3.84 -4.23
N TYR A 149 12.38 -3.32 -4.44
CA TYR A 149 13.35 -3.89 -5.37
C TYR A 149 14.79 -3.74 -4.86
N SER A 150 15.64 -4.66 -5.30
CA SER A 150 17.08 -4.63 -5.08
C SER A 150 17.78 -4.74 -6.44
N ARG A 151 18.60 -3.75 -6.74
CA ARG A 151 19.41 -3.76 -7.95
C ARG A 151 20.85 -4.08 -7.59
N GLN A 152 21.38 -5.11 -8.20
CA GLN A 152 22.73 -5.59 -8.03
C GLN A 152 23.45 -5.60 -9.38
N ARG A 153 24.78 -5.80 -9.35
CA ARG A 153 25.51 -6.01 -10.59
C ARG A 153 24.97 -7.25 -11.34
N GLY A 154 24.44 -7.04 -12.53
CA GLY A 154 23.95 -8.08 -13.40
C GLY A 154 22.50 -8.54 -13.18
N ARG A 155 21.77 -7.98 -12.22
CA ARG A 155 20.35 -8.35 -12.00
C ARG A 155 19.55 -7.28 -11.25
N VAL A 156 18.23 -7.38 -11.37
CA VAL A 156 17.27 -6.76 -10.47
C VAL A 156 16.35 -7.83 -9.90
N ARG A 157 16.01 -7.73 -8.61
CA ARG A 157 14.93 -8.47 -7.96
C ARG A 157 13.88 -7.52 -7.44
N PHE A 158 12.64 -7.95 -7.43
CA PHE A 158 11.55 -7.21 -6.80
C PHE A 158 10.67 -8.12 -5.95
N ALA A 159 9.98 -7.56 -4.97
CA ALA A 159 9.01 -8.28 -4.14
C ALA A 159 8.02 -7.33 -3.45
N SER A 160 6.93 -7.90 -2.92
CA SER A 160 5.95 -7.18 -2.11
C SER A 160 6.45 -6.78 -0.73
N ASN A 161 7.51 -7.39 -0.21
CA ASN A 161 8.13 -7.02 1.07
C ASN A 161 9.65 -7.24 1.05
N PRO A 162 10.41 -6.55 1.91
CA PRO A 162 11.87 -6.70 1.99
C PRO A 162 12.31 -8.11 2.39
N GLN A 163 11.56 -8.78 3.27
CA GLN A 163 11.89 -10.13 3.75
C GLN A 163 12.00 -11.14 2.61
N ALA A 164 11.12 -11.03 1.60
CA ALA A 164 11.18 -11.88 0.42
C ALA A 164 12.44 -11.59 -0.42
N LEU A 165 12.84 -10.31 -0.58
CA LEU A 165 14.10 -9.95 -1.24
C LEU A 165 15.31 -10.54 -0.52
N LEU A 166 15.34 -10.45 0.81
CA LEU A 166 16.41 -11.01 1.64
C LEU A 166 16.47 -12.53 1.52
N ALA A 167 15.33 -13.22 1.51
CA ALA A 167 15.24 -14.67 1.32
C ALA A 167 15.77 -15.13 -0.06
N GLY A 168 15.66 -14.27 -1.07
CA GLY A 168 16.28 -14.48 -2.38
C GLY A 168 17.83 -14.52 -2.33
N GLY A 169 18.43 -13.89 -1.33
CA GLY A 169 19.87 -13.84 -1.05
C GLY A 169 20.64 -12.76 -1.83
N GLY A 170 21.83 -12.43 -1.33
CA GLY A 170 22.77 -11.52 -1.97
C GLY A 170 22.37 -10.03 -1.93
N VAL A 171 21.43 -9.63 -1.09
CA VAL A 171 21.05 -8.23 -0.87
C VAL A 171 21.98 -7.60 0.17
N ASP A 172 22.42 -6.37 -0.08
CA ASP A 172 23.17 -5.60 0.92
C ASP A 172 22.23 -5.22 2.06
N THR A 173 22.55 -5.68 3.25
CA THR A 173 21.80 -5.47 4.49
C THR A 173 22.41 -4.40 5.40
N SER A 174 23.43 -3.68 4.94
CA SER A 174 23.94 -2.54 5.69
C SER A 174 22.87 -1.46 5.86
N LEU A 175 22.91 -0.72 6.96
CA LEU A 175 21.96 0.35 7.21
C LEU A 175 22.25 1.55 6.29
N ASP A 176 21.19 2.19 5.80
CA ASP A 176 21.27 3.47 5.08
C ASP A 176 21.25 4.62 6.11
N PRO A 177 22.35 5.40 6.28
CA PRO A 177 22.39 6.46 7.30
C PRO A 177 21.31 7.51 7.13
N VAL A 178 20.98 7.87 5.89
CA VAL A 178 19.93 8.86 5.60
C VAL A 178 18.56 8.30 5.99
N ALA A 179 18.31 7.05 5.66
CA ALA A 179 17.06 6.38 6.04
C ALA A 179 16.92 6.24 7.56
N LEU A 180 18.02 5.98 8.26
CA LEU A 180 18.02 5.92 9.72
C LEU A 180 17.61 7.26 10.35
N HIS A 181 18.10 8.38 9.82
CA HIS A 181 17.68 9.72 10.26
C HIS A 181 16.18 9.93 10.02
N HIS A 182 15.65 9.56 8.86
CA HIS A 182 14.20 9.65 8.60
C HIS A 182 13.40 8.75 9.55
N GLN A 183 13.83 7.52 9.75
CA GLN A 183 13.19 6.55 10.64
C GLN A 183 13.03 7.08 12.06
N LEU A 184 14.04 7.78 12.56
CA LEU A 184 14.08 8.30 13.94
C LEU A 184 13.46 9.69 14.09
N THR A 185 13.03 10.33 13.00
CA THR A 185 12.48 11.70 13.00
C THR A 185 11.03 11.75 12.53
N LEU A 186 10.60 10.84 11.63
CA LEU A 186 9.28 10.86 10.97
C LEU A 186 8.40 9.67 11.39
N HIS A 187 8.20 9.46 12.69
CA HIS A 187 7.33 8.39 13.21
C HIS A 187 7.60 7.01 12.57
N ALA A 188 8.87 6.65 12.47
CA ALA A 188 9.35 5.43 11.79
C ALA A 188 9.04 5.36 10.28
N VAL A 189 8.68 6.46 9.64
CA VAL A 189 8.47 6.51 8.19
C VAL A 189 9.77 6.83 7.46
N VAL A 190 10.21 5.92 6.61
CA VAL A 190 11.30 6.20 5.66
C VAL A 190 10.70 6.51 4.29
N PRO A 191 10.83 7.75 3.78
CA PRO A 191 10.28 8.12 2.47
C PRO A 191 10.90 7.33 1.31
N ALA A 192 10.08 6.94 0.34
CA ALA A 192 10.59 6.35 -0.90
C ALA A 192 11.55 7.33 -1.62
N PRO A 193 12.59 6.84 -2.32
CA PRO A 193 12.85 5.44 -2.66
C PRO A 193 13.65 4.66 -1.62
N ARG A 194 13.99 5.23 -0.46
CA ARG A 194 14.84 4.59 0.54
C ARG A 194 14.07 3.58 1.39
N THR A 195 14.81 2.65 1.96
CA THR A 195 14.46 1.83 3.12
C THR A 195 15.62 1.88 4.10
N VAL A 196 15.45 1.37 5.31
CA VAL A 196 16.54 1.27 6.29
C VAL A 196 17.71 0.40 5.82
N LEU A 197 17.52 -0.44 4.79
CA LEU A 197 18.55 -1.28 4.20
C LEU A 197 19.11 -0.65 2.92
N SER A 198 20.43 -0.47 2.85
CA SER A 198 21.12 0.15 1.71
C SER A 198 20.86 -0.56 0.38
N GLY A 199 20.72 -1.89 0.39
CA GLY A 199 20.49 -2.70 -0.79
C GLY A 199 19.04 -2.81 -1.24
N VAL A 200 18.09 -2.21 -0.53
CA VAL A 200 16.65 -2.27 -0.82
C VAL A 200 16.09 -0.89 -1.11
N ARG A 201 15.29 -0.79 -2.16
CA ARG A 201 14.58 0.45 -2.54
C ARG A 201 13.09 0.18 -2.64
N LYS A 202 12.29 1.23 -2.41
CA LYS A 202 10.84 1.27 -2.70
C LYS A 202 10.61 1.93 -4.05
N LEU A 203 9.76 1.36 -4.87
CA LEU A 203 9.22 2.10 -6.02
C LEU A 203 8.35 3.25 -5.48
N GLU A 204 8.58 4.46 -5.96
CA GLU A 204 7.85 5.62 -5.47
C GLU A 204 6.36 5.56 -5.84
N PRO A 205 5.46 6.17 -5.05
CA PRO A 205 4.06 6.34 -5.41
C PRO A 205 3.89 7.04 -6.76
N GLY A 206 2.87 6.65 -7.54
CA GLY A 206 2.57 7.27 -8.83
C GLY A 206 3.67 7.15 -9.87
N THR A 207 4.53 6.11 -9.78
CA THR A 207 5.66 5.94 -10.71
C THR A 207 5.66 4.58 -11.40
N THR A 208 6.29 4.56 -12.56
CA THR A 208 6.66 3.34 -13.29
C THR A 208 8.19 3.24 -13.39
N LEU A 209 8.66 1.99 -13.45
CA LEU A 209 10.06 1.65 -13.66
C LEU A 209 10.13 0.60 -14.76
N THR A 210 10.75 0.95 -15.88
CA THR A 210 11.01 0.04 -16.98
C THR A 210 12.49 -0.36 -16.98
N ILE A 211 12.77 -1.66 -17.04
CA ILE A 211 14.12 -2.19 -17.10
C ILE A 211 14.24 -3.10 -18.34
N GLN A 212 15.12 -2.72 -19.24
CA GLN A 212 15.42 -3.53 -20.43
C GLN A 212 16.28 -4.75 -20.06
N ALA A 213 16.28 -5.76 -20.92
CA ALA A 213 17.06 -6.98 -20.70
C ALA A 213 18.58 -6.71 -20.57
N ASP A 214 19.09 -5.60 -21.12
CA ASP A 214 20.48 -5.14 -20.97
C ASP A 214 20.76 -4.36 -19.68
N GLY A 215 19.73 -4.16 -18.84
CA GLY A 215 19.80 -3.46 -17.58
C GLY A 215 19.59 -1.94 -17.66
N LYS A 216 19.33 -1.36 -18.84
CA LYS A 216 18.95 0.06 -18.93
C LYS A 216 17.63 0.29 -18.23
N THR A 217 17.53 1.40 -17.50
CA THR A 217 16.35 1.75 -16.71
C THR A 217 15.77 3.09 -17.13
N GLN A 218 14.45 3.14 -17.09
CA GLN A 218 13.68 4.37 -17.24
C GLN A 218 12.69 4.49 -16.10
N HIS A 219 12.74 5.60 -15.38
CA HIS A 219 11.76 5.98 -14.37
C HIS A 219 10.82 7.03 -14.97
N ARG A 220 9.52 6.86 -14.70
CA ARG A 220 8.51 7.85 -15.08
C ARG A 220 7.53 8.04 -13.94
N ARG A 221 7.36 9.29 -13.50
CA ARG A 221 6.26 9.68 -12.62
C ARG A 221 5.03 9.96 -13.49
N TYR A 222 3.98 9.15 -13.34
CA TYR A 222 2.75 9.30 -14.13
C TYR A 222 1.67 10.08 -13.38
N TRP A 223 1.84 10.26 -12.05
CA TRP A 223 0.90 11.01 -11.23
C TRP A 223 1.60 11.72 -10.07
N ASN A 224 1.14 12.95 -9.75
CA ASN A 224 1.46 13.69 -8.55
C ASN A 224 0.17 14.10 -7.85
N LEU A 225 0.21 14.20 -6.52
CA LEU A 225 -0.82 14.90 -5.79
C LEU A 225 -0.70 16.41 -6.12
N ASN A 226 -1.79 16.99 -6.57
CA ASN A 226 -1.89 18.42 -6.84
C ASN A 226 -3.01 18.97 -5.96
N ALA A 227 -2.65 19.43 -4.76
CA ALA A 227 -3.56 20.04 -3.82
C ALA A 227 -3.63 21.55 -4.11
N GLN A 228 -4.67 21.98 -4.81
CA GLN A 228 -4.91 23.40 -5.12
C GLN A 228 -6.22 23.84 -4.49
N ARG A 229 -6.22 25.07 -3.94
CA ARG A 229 -7.47 25.71 -3.56
C ARG A 229 -8.27 26.07 -4.81
N PRO A 230 -9.60 25.86 -4.82
CA PRO A 230 -10.42 26.30 -5.94
C PRO A 230 -10.24 27.80 -6.18
N ALA A 231 -10.16 28.22 -7.43
CA ALA A 231 -10.04 29.64 -7.80
C ALA A 231 -11.27 30.47 -7.36
N GLN A 232 -12.44 29.84 -7.28
CA GLN A 232 -13.65 30.39 -6.70
C GLN A 232 -13.92 29.68 -5.38
N GLY A 233 -14.18 30.45 -4.31
CA GLY A 233 -14.56 29.89 -3.03
C GLY A 233 -15.87 29.09 -3.15
N MET A 234 -15.91 27.93 -2.53
CA MET A 234 -17.14 27.13 -2.38
C MET A 234 -17.76 27.45 -1.01
N SER A 235 -19.08 27.43 -0.94
CA SER A 235 -19.79 27.50 0.34
C SER A 235 -19.56 26.21 1.15
N GLU A 236 -19.89 26.24 2.44
CA GLU A 236 -19.81 25.06 3.29
C GLU A 236 -20.70 23.92 2.77
N GLU A 237 -21.91 24.25 2.32
CA GLU A 237 -22.86 23.30 1.78
C GLU A 237 -22.35 22.66 0.47
N GLU A 238 -21.72 23.44 -0.39
CA GLU A 238 -21.11 22.94 -1.63
C GLU A 238 -19.94 22.01 -1.33
N TRP A 239 -19.12 22.29 -0.32
CA TRP A 239 -18.07 21.41 0.13
C TRP A 239 -18.60 20.10 0.70
N VAL A 240 -19.61 20.16 1.58
CA VAL A 240 -20.25 18.98 2.16
C VAL A 240 -20.80 18.06 1.08
N GLU A 241 -21.53 18.62 0.10
CA GLU A 241 -22.08 17.84 -1.02
C GLU A 241 -20.97 17.22 -1.89
N ALA A 242 -19.94 17.98 -2.23
CA ALA A 242 -18.84 17.48 -3.05
C ALA A 242 -18.07 16.34 -2.35
N ILE A 243 -17.81 16.47 -1.04
CA ILE A 243 -17.16 15.44 -0.23
C ILE A 243 -18.05 14.21 -0.14
N HIS A 244 -19.35 14.38 0.13
CA HIS A 244 -20.30 13.26 0.23
C HIS A 244 -20.36 12.47 -1.08
N VAL A 245 -20.48 13.13 -2.23
CA VAL A 245 -20.48 12.50 -3.56
C VAL A 245 -19.15 11.75 -3.82
N ALA A 246 -18.04 12.35 -3.47
CA ALA A 246 -16.71 11.73 -3.64
C ALA A 246 -16.53 10.47 -2.78
N LEU A 247 -16.91 10.55 -1.49
CA LEU A 247 -16.84 9.42 -0.56
C LEU A 247 -17.78 8.28 -0.97
N ARG A 248 -19.02 8.59 -1.33
CA ARG A 248 -19.99 7.61 -1.83
C ARG A 248 -19.46 6.89 -3.06
N THR A 249 -18.91 7.65 -4.03
CA THR A 249 -18.29 7.08 -5.23
C THR A 249 -17.11 6.16 -4.89
N ALA A 250 -16.28 6.56 -3.91
CA ALA A 250 -15.14 5.78 -3.47
C ALA A 250 -15.55 4.47 -2.77
N VAL A 251 -16.60 4.52 -1.94
CA VAL A 251 -17.19 3.34 -1.26
C VAL A 251 -17.81 2.39 -2.27
N ASP A 252 -18.63 2.89 -3.19
CA ASP A 252 -19.29 2.07 -4.23
C ASP A 252 -18.27 1.33 -5.10
N ARG A 253 -17.23 2.00 -5.57
CA ARG A 253 -16.16 1.38 -6.37
C ARG A 253 -15.51 0.21 -5.65
N ARG A 254 -15.25 0.33 -4.35
CA ARG A 254 -14.60 -0.72 -3.54
C ARG A 254 -15.54 -1.88 -3.26
N ARG A 255 -16.80 -1.57 -2.95
CA ARG A 255 -17.84 -2.58 -2.71
C ARG A 255 -18.09 -3.44 -3.95
N LEU A 256 -18.22 -2.81 -5.11
CA LEU A 256 -18.55 -3.49 -6.38
C LEU A 256 -17.36 -4.27 -6.98
N ALA A 257 -16.15 -4.01 -6.56
CA ALA A 257 -14.96 -4.65 -7.14
C ALA A 257 -14.71 -6.07 -6.61
N ALA A 258 -15.19 -6.43 -5.42
CA ALA A 258 -14.92 -7.73 -4.80
C ALA A 258 -16.01 -8.76 -5.11
N ASP A 259 -15.61 -10.01 -5.36
CA ASP A 259 -16.49 -11.19 -5.50
C ASP A 259 -16.59 -12.00 -4.18
N VAL A 260 -16.10 -11.43 -3.09
CA VAL A 260 -16.16 -11.98 -1.71
C VAL A 260 -16.78 -10.95 -0.77
N PRO A 261 -17.30 -11.37 0.39
CA PRO A 261 -17.81 -10.44 1.39
C PRO A 261 -16.77 -9.40 1.80
N VAL A 262 -17.21 -8.14 1.92
CA VAL A 262 -16.41 -7.00 2.37
C VAL A 262 -16.95 -6.55 3.73
N GLY A 263 -16.09 -6.54 4.74
CA GLY A 263 -16.41 -6.03 6.07
C GLY A 263 -15.87 -4.63 6.33
N VAL A 264 -16.10 -4.10 7.52
CA VAL A 264 -15.59 -2.79 7.96
C VAL A 264 -14.94 -2.91 9.34
N LEU A 265 -13.76 -2.28 9.48
CA LEU A 265 -13.19 -2.04 10.81
C LEU A 265 -13.91 -0.86 11.45
N LEU A 266 -14.62 -1.09 12.54
CA LEU A 266 -15.48 -0.12 13.20
C LEU A 266 -14.96 0.21 14.61
N SER A 267 -14.33 1.38 14.76
CA SER A 267 -13.93 1.88 16.08
C SER A 267 -15.06 2.61 16.82
N GLY A 268 -16.08 3.09 16.08
CA GLY A 268 -17.10 4.00 16.59
C GLY A 268 -16.74 5.48 16.43
N GLY A 269 -15.52 5.79 15.98
CA GLY A 269 -15.12 7.14 15.56
C GLY A 269 -15.82 7.60 14.29
N LEU A 270 -15.74 8.90 13.98
CA LEU A 270 -16.43 9.53 12.85
C LEU A 270 -16.20 8.81 11.52
N ASP A 271 -14.94 8.55 11.17
CA ASP A 271 -14.57 8.02 9.84
C ASP A 271 -15.06 6.60 9.62
N SER A 272 -14.88 5.71 10.62
CA SER A 272 -15.34 4.33 10.53
C SER A 272 -16.87 4.24 10.53
N SER A 273 -17.54 5.10 11.29
CA SER A 273 -19.01 5.19 11.36
C SER A 273 -19.59 5.70 10.03
N LEU A 274 -18.94 6.69 9.41
CA LEU A 274 -19.34 7.20 8.10
C LEU A 274 -19.21 6.13 7.00
N LEU A 275 -18.17 5.29 7.04
CA LEU A 275 -18.05 4.16 6.11
C LEU A 275 -19.20 3.17 6.24
N VAL A 276 -19.61 2.83 7.47
CA VAL A 276 -20.77 1.95 7.71
C VAL A 276 -22.03 2.59 7.15
N ALA A 277 -22.27 3.88 7.44
CA ALA A 277 -23.42 4.62 6.91
C ALA A 277 -23.48 4.57 5.39
N LEU A 278 -22.38 4.93 4.71
CA LEU A 278 -22.30 4.97 3.24
C LEU A 278 -22.49 3.59 2.60
N LEU A 279 -21.98 2.52 3.22
CA LEU A 279 -22.18 1.16 2.73
C LEU A 279 -23.65 0.70 2.87
N CYS A 280 -24.29 1.03 3.98
CA CYS A 280 -25.71 0.75 4.20
C CYS A 280 -26.59 1.54 3.24
N GLU A 281 -26.30 2.83 3.02
CA GLU A 281 -26.98 3.67 2.03
C GLU A 281 -26.79 3.15 0.59
N ALA A 282 -25.63 2.56 0.28
CA ALA A 282 -25.36 1.89 -0.98
C ALA A 282 -26.07 0.53 -1.14
N GLY A 283 -26.89 0.14 -0.14
CA GLY A 283 -27.67 -1.10 -0.15
C GLY A 283 -26.88 -2.38 0.23
N GLN A 284 -25.74 -2.22 0.90
CA GLN A 284 -25.02 -3.37 1.45
C GLN A 284 -25.83 -3.97 2.59
N GLN A 285 -26.33 -5.20 2.39
CA GLN A 285 -26.98 -5.98 3.42
C GLN A 285 -25.99 -6.90 4.14
N ASP A 286 -26.34 -7.33 5.35
CA ASP A 286 -25.54 -8.26 6.17
C ASP A 286 -24.08 -7.80 6.31
N LEU A 287 -23.88 -6.48 6.52
CA LEU A 287 -22.56 -5.88 6.63
C LEU A 287 -21.88 -6.37 7.90
N LYS A 288 -20.76 -7.09 7.74
CA LYS A 288 -19.90 -7.49 8.86
C LYS A 288 -19.06 -6.32 9.33
N THR A 289 -19.09 -6.03 10.63
CA THR A 289 -18.26 -5.00 11.26
C THR A 289 -17.43 -5.58 12.38
N PHE A 290 -16.23 -5.05 12.58
CA PHE A 290 -15.24 -5.61 13.49
C PHE A 290 -14.67 -4.51 14.37
N SER A 291 -14.66 -4.73 15.68
CA SER A 291 -14.03 -3.86 16.68
C SER A 291 -13.06 -4.65 17.52
N ILE A 292 -11.97 -3.98 17.93
CA ILE A 292 -11.01 -4.49 18.91
C ILE A 292 -11.08 -3.64 20.16
N GLY A 293 -10.90 -4.27 21.30
CA GLY A 293 -10.72 -3.62 22.59
C GLY A 293 -9.74 -4.41 23.42
N PHE A 294 -9.22 -3.78 24.46
CA PHE A 294 -8.32 -4.37 25.44
C PHE A 294 -9.00 -4.41 26.81
N GLU A 295 -8.44 -5.12 27.76
CA GLU A 295 -8.93 -5.12 29.13
C GLU A 295 -8.74 -3.74 29.77
N ASP A 296 -9.73 -3.31 30.54
CA ASP A 296 -9.68 -2.05 31.26
C ASP A 296 -8.49 -2.01 32.22
N GLN A 297 -7.89 -0.83 32.32
CA GLN A 297 -6.88 -0.50 33.33
C GLN A 297 -7.53 0.43 34.38
N PRO A 298 -6.95 0.53 35.61
CA PRO A 298 -7.53 1.35 36.65
C PRO A 298 -7.77 2.83 36.30
N GLU A 299 -6.98 3.35 35.37
CA GLU A 299 -6.99 4.76 34.95
C GLU A 299 -7.51 4.97 33.54
N GLU A 300 -7.74 3.89 32.76
CA GLU A 300 -8.11 3.99 31.33
C GLU A 300 -9.01 2.83 30.89
N LYS A 301 -10.09 3.17 30.20
CA LYS A 301 -10.92 2.15 29.53
C LYS A 301 -10.15 1.54 28.36
N GLY A 302 -10.10 0.21 28.31
CA GLY A 302 -9.41 -0.54 27.26
C GLY A 302 -10.20 -0.67 25.96
N SER A 303 -11.47 -0.25 25.94
CA SER A 303 -12.31 -0.37 24.75
C SER A 303 -13.24 0.82 24.53
N GLU A 304 -13.56 1.07 23.27
CA GLU A 304 -14.52 2.09 22.81
C GLU A 304 -15.82 1.43 22.28
N PHE A 305 -16.14 0.24 22.74
CA PHE A 305 -17.30 -0.52 22.25
C PHE A 305 -18.64 0.21 22.39
N GLU A 306 -18.76 1.11 23.38
CA GLU A 306 -19.97 1.91 23.57
C GLU A 306 -20.28 2.80 22.34
N PHE A 307 -19.25 3.26 21.59
CA PHE A 307 -19.45 4.05 20.38
C PHE A 307 -19.75 3.18 19.17
N SER A 308 -19.04 2.07 19.03
CA SER A 308 -19.34 1.12 17.93
C SER A 308 -20.74 0.51 18.08
N ASP A 309 -21.21 0.26 19.30
CA ASP A 309 -22.56 -0.29 19.57
C ASP A 309 -23.68 0.62 19.07
N GLN A 310 -23.53 1.94 19.21
CA GLN A 310 -24.52 2.91 18.70
C GLN A 310 -24.63 2.82 17.16
N VAL A 311 -23.52 2.62 16.48
CA VAL A 311 -23.51 2.45 15.02
C VAL A 311 -24.17 1.11 14.63
N VAL A 312 -23.84 0.04 15.34
CA VAL A 312 -24.40 -1.28 15.15
C VAL A 312 -25.92 -1.27 15.35
N GLU A 313 -26.41 -0.65 16.45
CA GLU A 313 -27.83 -0.52 16.72
C GLU A 313 -28.56 0.25 15.61
N ARG A 314 -27.95 1.34 15.12
CA ARG A 314 -28.54 2.19 14.08
C ARG A 314 -28.63 1.51 12.71
N TYR A 315 -27.60 0.76 12.32
CA TYR A 315 -27.48 0.21 10.96
C TYR A 315 -27.72 -1.30 10.87
N GLY A 316 -27.87 -2.01 11.99
CA GLY A 316 -28.18 -3.43 12.03
C GLY A 316 -27.07 -4.32 11.46
N THR A 317 -25.80 -3.99 11.73
CA THR A 317 -24.66 -4.74 11.19
C THR A 317 -24.43 -6.05 11.98
N ASP A 318 -23.87 -7.07 11.31
CA ASP A 318 -23.37 -8.29 11.96
C ASP A 318 -22.00 -7.98 12.60
N HIS A 319 -22.03 -7.71 13.91
CA HIS A 319 -20.90 -7.09 14.62
C HIS A 319 -20.09 -8.06 15.46
N TYR A 320 -18.78 -8.06 15.25
CA TYR A 320 -17.79 -8.88 15.95
C TYR A 320 -16.92 -7.99 16.86
N LYS A 321 -16.97 -8.25 18.17
CA LYS A 321 -16.12 -7.59 19.17
C LYS A 321 -15.02 -8.55 19.61
N PHE A 322 -13.78 -8.11 19.51
CA PHE A 322 -12.62 -8.86 19.96
C PHE A 322 -11.99 -8.16 21.16
N LEU A 323 -12.20 -8.72 22.35
CA LEU A 323 -11.50 -8.29 23.55
C LEU A 323 -10.17 -9.05 23.64
N ILE A 324 -9.07 -8.31 23.63
CA ILE A 324 -7.72 -8.85 23.69
C ILE A 324 -7.19 -8.73 25.13
N PRO A 325 -6.78 -9.82 25.77
CA PRO A 325 -6.09 -9.75 27.06
C PRO A 325 -4.79 -8.96 26.96
N ASN A 326 -4.53 -8.08 27.94
CA ASN A 326 -3.38 -7.18 27.91
C ASN A 326 -2.04 -7.93 27.91
N ASP A 327 -1.97 -9.12 28.50
CA ASP A 327 -0.78 -9.99 28.49
C ASP A 327 -0.43 -10.52 27.10
N GLN A 328 -1.40 -10.59 26.18
CA GLN A 328 -1.16 -11.01 24.80
C GLN A 328 -0.45 -9.93 23.97
N VAL A 329 -0.63 -8.66 24.28
CA VAL A 329 -0.04 -7.57 23.50
C VAL A 329 1.49 -7.67 23.51
N LEU A 330 2.09 -7.76 24.68
CA LEU A 330 3.56 -7.83 24.82
C LEU A 330 4.10 -9.18 24.34
N SER A 331 3.43 -10.27 24.65
CA SER A 331 3.87 -11.62 24.25
C SER A 331 3.85 -11.85 22.75
N ARG A 332 2.94 -11.17 22.02
CA ARG A 332 2.79 -11.26 20.55
C ARG A 332 3.60 -10.21 19.79
N LEU A 333 4.25 -9.27 20.49
CA LEU A 333 5.08 -8.23 19.87
C LEU A 333 6.19 -8.78 18.96
N PRO A 334 6.99 -9.79 19.34
CA PRO A 334 8.03 -10.33 18.45
C PRO A 334 7.44 -10.86 17.13
N GLU A 335 6.31 -11.54 17.19
CA GLU A 335 5.63 -12.07 16.02
C GLU A 335 5.09 -10.95 15.12
N ALA A 336 4.49 -9.90 15.69
CA ALA A 336 4.05 -8.74 14.96
C ALA A 336 5.22 -8.05 14.23
N VAL A 337 6.38 -7.90 14.92
CA VAL A 337 7.60 -7.34 14.33
C VAL A 337 8.11 -8.18 13.16
N ASP A 338 8.11 -9.51 13.26
CA ASP A 338 8.53 -10.39 12.16
C ASP A 338 7.65 -10.25 10.90
N HIS A 339 6.39 -9.84 11.07
CA HIS A 339 5.46 -9.61 9.97
C HIS A 339 5.49 -8.18 9.41
N MET A 340 6.13 -7.23 10.07
CA MET A 340 6.27 -5.85 9.57
C MET A 340 7.18 -5.81 8.34
N ALA A 341 6.73 -5.17 7.28
CA ALA A 341 7.54 -4.97 6.07
C ALA A 341 8.72 -4.00 6.33
N GLU A 342 8.50 -2.99 7.14
CA GLU A 342 9.51 -2.04 7.63
C GLU A 342 9.29 -1.83 9.13
N PRO A 343 10.34 -1.48 9.89
CA PRO A 343 10.18 -1.22 11.32
C PRO A 343 9.17 -0.11 11.57
N MET A 344 8.20 -0.37 12.42
CA MET A 344 7.20 0.60 12.85
C MET A 344 7.37 0.84 14.36
N VAL A 345 7.09 2.07 14.79
CA VAL A 345 6.95 2.42 16.20
C VAL A 345 5.48 2.72 16.49
N GLY A 346 5.02 2.30 17.67
CA GLY A 346 3.66 2.54 18.10
C GLY A 346 2.95 1.25 18.51
N GLN A 347 2.15 1.38 19.53
CA GLN A 347 1.33 0.29 20.09
C GLN A 347 0.28 -0.21 19.08
N ASP A 348 -0.15 0.65 18.16
CA ASP A 348 -1.16 0.34 17.15
C ASP A 348 -0.76 -0.82 16.24
N ALA A 349 0.53 -0.98 15.97
CA ALA A 349 1.01 -2.04 15.08
C ALA A 349 0.66 -3.44 15.59
N VAL A 350 0.78 -3.69 16.91
CA VAL A 350 0.40 -4.98 17.51
C VAL A 350 -1.12 -5.12 17.56
N ALA A 351 -1.84 -4.04 17.89
CA ALA A 351 -3.29 -4.03 17.88
C ALA A 351 -3.85 -4.39 16.49
N PHE A 352 -3.32 -3.79 15.42
CA PHE A 352 -3.69 -4.12 14.04
C PHE A 352 -3.31 -5.54 13.63
N TYR A 353 -2.18 -6.05 14.09
CA TYR A 353 -1.78 -7.43 13.85
C TYR A 353 -2.80 -8.40 14.45
N LEU A 354 -3.14 -8.23 15.73
CA LEU A 354 -4.11 -9.07 16.44
C LEU A 354 -5.53 -8.96 15.86
N LEU A 355 -5.96 -7.74 15.53
CA LEU A 355 -7.25 -7.52 14.86
C LEU A 355 -7.29 -8.20 13.50
N SER A 356 -6.25 -8.04 12.69
CA SER A 356 -6.18 -8.65 11.35
C SER A 356 -6.22 -10.17 11.41
N GLU A 357 -5.57 -10.79 12.39
CA GLU A 357 -5.62 -12.22 12.61
C GLU A 357 -7.06 -12.70 12.85
N ARG A 358 -7.80 -12.02 13.74
CA ARG A 358 -9.20 -12.37 14.05
C ARG A 358 -10.12 -12.14 12.85
N VAL A 359 -10.01 -10.98 12.22
CA VAL A 359 -10.82 -10.58 11.07
C VAL A 359 -10.61 -11.51 9.87
N SER A 360 -9.38 -12.00 9.67
CA SER A 360 -9.06 -12.91 8.57
C SER A 360 -9.77 -14.26 8.62
N GLN A 361 -10.30 -14.65 9.78
CA GLN A 361 -11.12 -15.86 9.96
C GLN A 361 -12.54 -15.67 9.44
N GLU A 362 -13.02 -14.44 9.33
CA GLU A 362 -14.39 -14.08 8.96
C GLU A 362 -14.50 -13.56 7.52
N VAL A 363 -13.55 -12.69 7.11
CA VAL A 363 -13.57 -12.06 5.78
C VAL A 363 -12.17 -11.92 5.20
N LYS A 364 -12.08 -11.87 3.86
CA LYS A 364 -10.81 -11.62 3.14
C LYS A 364 -10.55 -10.14 2.89
N VAL A 365 -11.58 -9.31 2.96
CA VAL A 365 -11.53 -7.88 2.60
C VAL A 365 -12.25 -7.06 3.66
N VAL A 366 -11.60 -5.99 4.10
CA VAL A 366 -12.21 -4.97 4.95
C VAL A 366 -11.96 -3.58 4.38
N GLN A 367 -12.89 -2.68 4.60
CA GLN A 367 -12.69 -1.24 4.48
C GLN A 367 -12.37 -0.66 5.86
N SER A 368 -11.58 0.39 5.90
CA SER A 368 -11.15 1.07 7.11
C SER A 368 -11.23 2.57 6.90
N GLY A 369 -11.50 3.33 7.96
CA GLY A 369 -11.46 4.79 8.00
C GLY A 369 -10.05 5.37 7.97
N GLN A 370 -9.02 4.54 8.06
CA GLN A 370 -7.63 4.99 8.06
C GLN A 370 -7.27 5.76 6.79
N GLY A 371 -6.53 6.85 6.95
CA GLY A 371 -6.18 7.79 5.89
C GLY A 371 -7.11 9.00 5.82
N ALA A 372 -8.22 9.01 6.57
CA ALA A 372 -9.14 10.15 6.60
C ALA A 372 -8.50 11.37 7.27
N ASP A 373 -7.78 11.19 8.37
CA ASP A 373 -7.08 12.26 9.06
C ASP A 373 -6.04 12.95 8.17
N GLU A 374 -5.35 12.21 7.30
CA GLU A 374 -4.40 12.74 6.35
C GLU A 374 -5.08 13.58 5.25
N VAL A 375 -6.27 13.18 4.81
CA VAL A 375 -7.01 13.86 3.74
C VAL A 375 -7.79 15.04 4.26
N PHE A 376 -8.41 14.93 5.44
CA PHE A 376 -9.31 15.92 6.02
C PHE A 376 -8.67 16.76 7.13
N GLY A 377 -7.40 16.56 7.44
CA GLY A 377 -6.69 17.31 8.47
C GLY A 377 -7.17 17.01 9.89
N GLY A 378 -7.54 15.76 10.18
CA GLY A 378 -8.12 15.34 11.47
C GLY A 378 -7.14 15.32 12.63
N TYR A 379 -5.84 15.25 12.37
CA TYR A 379 -4.84 15.23 13.43
C TYR A 379 -4.71 16.55 14.18
N PHE A 380 -4.52 16.47 15.48
CA PHE A 380 -4.45 17.63 16.39
C PHE A 380 -3.29 18.61 16.08
N TRP A 381 -2.25 18.17 15.38
CA TRP A 381 -1.13 19.04 15.02
C TRP A 381 -1.43 19.98 13.84
N TYR A 382 -2.37 19.65 12.94
CA TYR A 382 -2.73 20.54 11.83
C TYR A 382 -3.24 21.92 12.30
N PRO A 383 -4.26 22.01 13.17
CA PRO A 383 -4.70 23.32 13.66
C PRO A 383 -3.64 24.03 14.50
N ARG A 384 -2.78 23.30 15.22
CA ARG A 384 -1.67 23.89 15.96
C ARG A 384 -0.65 24.53 15.03
N MET A 385 -0.23 23.84 13.96
CA MET A 385 0.66 24.40 12.95
C MET A 385 0.04 25.61 12.24
N ALA A 386 -1.26 25.57 11.96
CA ALA A 386 -1.97 26.66 11.29
C ALA A 386 -2.09 27.92 12.16
N ALA A 387 -2.17 27.77 13.49
CA ALA A 387 -2.27 28.88 14.43
C ALA A 387 -0.93 29.59 14.71
N GLU A 388 0.19 28.96 14.38
CA GLU A 388 1.52 29.52 14.61
C GLU A 388 1.98 30.43 13.46
N HIS A 389 2.75 31.45 13.82
CA HIS A 389 3.44 32.32 12.87
C HIS A 389 4.87 31.84 12.65
N GLY A 390 5.44 32.12 11.48
CA GLY A 390 6.81 31.77 11.13
C GLY A 390 6.87 30.83 9.91
N GLU A 391 8.07 30.42 9.57
CA GLU A 391 8.32 29.57 8.42
C GLU A 391 7.67 28.20 8.54
N TYR A 392 7.14 27.67 7.42
CA TYR A 392 6.43 26.40 7.39
C TYR A 392 7.28 25.25 7.90
N LEU A 393 8.55 25.17 7.50
CA LEU A 393 9.45 24.12 7.93
C LEU A 393 9.64 24.10 9.44
N GLU A 394 9.80 25.27 10.08
CA GLU A 394 9.98 25.36 11.52
C GLU A 394 8.72 24.97 12.30
N ARG A 395 7.53 25.36 11.79
CA ARG A 395 6.24 24.91 12.34
C ARG A 395 6.07 23.40 12.20
N PHE A 396 6.42 22.87 11.02
CA PHE A 396 6.35 21.44 10.77
C PHE A 396 7.29 20.66 11.68
N ARG A 397 8.55 21.10 11.84
CA ARG A 397 9.52 20.51 12.77
C ARG A 397 8.98 20.42 14.19
N LYS A 398 8.45 21.53 14.70
CA LYS A 398 7.96 21.64 16.06
C LYS A 398 6.80 20.70 16.40
N HIS A 399 5.92 20.47 15.44
CA HIS A 399 4.68 19.72 15.67
C HIS A 399 4.67 18.28 15.15
N TYR A 400 5.56 17.98 14.18
CA TYR A 400 5.53 16.69 13.50
C TYR A 400 6.80 15.87 13.69
N PHE A 401 7.97 16.48 13.91
CA PHE A 401 9.18 15.67 14.14
C PHE A 401 9.15 15.05 15.53
N ASP A 402 9.51 13.78 15.63
CA ASP A 402 9.67 13.07 16.91
C ASP A 402 10.74 13.72 17.79
N ARG A 403 11.77 14.30 17.16
CA ARG A 403 12.88 14.97 17.83
C ARG A 403 13.60 15.95 16.90
N PRO A 404 14.20 17.04 17.45
CA PRO A 404 15.06 17.94 16.68
C PRO A 404 16.39 17.25 16.30
N HIS A 405 17.07 17.82 15.32
CA HIS A 405 18.29 17.21 14.75
C HIS A 405 19.45 17.07 15.73
N ASP A 406 19.65 18.03 16.62
CA ASP A 406 20.68 18.00 17.66
C ASP A 406 20.42 16.89 18.69
N GLU A 407 19.18 16.67 19.08
CA GLU A 407 18.79 15.56 19.94
C GLU A 407 18.98 14.21 19.24
N LEU A 408 18.67 14.13 17.94
CA LEU A 408 18.94 12.95 17.13
C LEU A 408 20.44 12.61 17.11
N LEU A 409 21.30 13.60 16.87
CA LEU A 409 22.76 13.40 16.89
C LEU A 409 23.27 12.98 18.27
N ALA A 410 22.69 13.51 19.34
CA ALA A 410 23.05 13.11 20.70
C ALA A 410 22.68 11.65 21.02
N ALA A 411 21.66 11.12 20.35
CA ALA A 411 21.19 9.72 20.51
C ALA A 411 21.95 8.71 19.63
N LEU A 412 22.70 9.19 18.63
CA LEU A 412 23.42 8.33 17.70
C LEU A 412 24.94 8.30 18.00
N GLU A 413 25.59 7.18 17.72
CA GLU A 413 27.04 7.13 17.70
C GLU A 413 27.62 8.06 16.61
N PRO A 414 28.81 8.66 16.81
CA PRO A 414 29.42 9.61 15.86
C PRO A 414 29.53 9.08 14.42
N ALA A 415 29.68 7.78 14.23
CA ALA A 415 29.71 7.14 12.91
C ALA A 415 28.41 7.32 12.11
N TRP A 416 27.30 7.60 12.76
CA TRP A 416 25.97 7.79 12.18
C TRP A 416 25.55 9.27 12.09
N HIS A 417 26.41 10.20 12.54
CA HIS A 417 26.13 11.62 12.42
C HIS A 417 26.13 12.03 10.94
N GLY A 418 25.31 13.02 10.63
CA GLY A 418 25.18 13.56 9.28
C GLY A 418 24.52 14.93 9.26
N LEU A 419 24.16 15.37 8.08
CA LEU A 419 23.37 16.59 7.89
C LEU A 419 21.93 16.35 8.36
N ASP A 420 21.17 17.42 8.51
CA ASP A 420 19.73 17.33 8.75
C ASP A 420 19.01 16.89 7.46
N TYR A 421 19.12 15.59 7.16
CA TYR A 421 18.54 14.98 5.96
C TYR A 421 17.03 15.11 5.92
N THR A 422 16.37 15.02 7.09
CA THR A 422 14.93 15.06 7.18
C THR A 422 14.41 16.47 6.99
N GLY A 423 14.98 17.45 7.66
CA GLY A 423 14.64 18.85 7.46
C GLY A 423 14.88 19.30 6.02
N GLY A 424 16.01 18.89 5.42
CA GLY A 424 16.31 19.16 4.01
C GLY A 424 15.25 18.57 3.06
N LEU A 425 14.85 17.31 3.26
CA LEU A 425 13.82 16.66 2.44
C LEU A 425 12.46 17.35 2.55
N ILE A 426 12.03 17.67 3.76
CA ILE A 426 10.73 18.34 3.98
C ILE A 426 10.76 19.76 3.44
N GLY A 427 11.83 20.52 3.68
CA GLY A 427 11.99 21.87 3.14
C GLY A 427 11.93 21.89 1.60
N GLU A 428 12.63 20.95 0.93
CA GLU A 428 12.57 20.83 -0.52
C GLU A 428 11.15 20.53 -1.03
N ARG A 429 10.40 19.68 -0.33
CA ARG A 429 8.99 19.37 -0.69
C ARG A 429 8.07 20.55 -0.49
N LEU A 430 8.15 21.22 0.65
CA LEU A 430 7.36 22.43 0.93
C LEU A 430 7.61 23.52 -0.11
N HIS A 431 8.86 23.73 -0.47
CA HIS A 431 9.24 24.72 -1.51
C HIS A 431 8.66 24.39 -2.89
N ARG A 432 8.72 23.11 -3.31
CA ARG A 432 8.15 22.67 -4.60
C ARG A 432 6.62 22.83 -4.67
N GLU A 433 5.94 22.67 -3.56
CA GLU A 433 4.46 22.79 -3.48
C GLU A 433 3.99 24.23 -3.33
N GLY A 434 4.91 25.20 -3.30
CA GLY A 434 4.59 26.63 -3.17
C GLY A 434 4.09 27.02 -1.78
N ALA A 435 4.46 26.27 -0.75
CA ALA A 435 4.07 26.52 0.64
C ALA A 435 4.83 27.69 1.30
N ASP A 436 5.65 28.41 0.54
CA ASP A 436 6.46 29.54 1.04
C ASP A 436 5.69 30.86 1.14
N THR A 437 4.35 30.85 0.93
CA THR A 437 3.54 32.08 0.98
C THR A 437 2.39 31.99 1.98
#